data_d37671bb5fb1ae8b5dcf2f35970900c2
#
_entry.id   d37671bb5fb1ae8b5dcf2f35970900c2
#
_cell.length_a   1.000
_cell.length_b   1.000
_cell.length_c   1.000
_cell.angle_alpha   90.00
_cell.angle_beta   90.00
_cell.angle_gamma   90.00
#
_symmetry.space_group_name_H-M   'P 1'
#
loop_
_entity.id
_entity.type
_entity.pdbx_description
1 polymer ?
#
loop_
_entity_poly.entity_id
_entity_poly.type
_entity_poly.pdbx_seq_one_letter_code
_entity_poly.pdbx_strand_id
1 'polypeptide(L)'
;MIDDILILAGGSGTRLWPASLSRFPKQYIKVKGDDSLLALTIKRSLALNPAGKIYIISLKSQMENLIRECTPFASTGKIAIIPEPEARNTAPAIGIAVRALELMGKADSSLLVLPADHMIENIDKFKACVEKADVLSRAGHLVTFGIQPLYPETGYGYIEQGEAEKTGYIVKSFREKPDLETAKKFLADGKYLWNSGMFCFTGKTYWSQLTQHSKAMTDAIGTVKTTGEYTKDGIQVLMDTPEVAEAYKKSPSNSIDYAVMEKSSLSAVVSASFDWNDIGSWDQFETLLAGQEQKDVYQTGCRNTTVFSDIPVALCDVDDITVVIKNGKALICRKGSSQKVKEVRKQIEDAGRKELL
;
A
#
# COMPACT_ATOMS: atom_id res chain seq x y z
N MET A 1 -14.25 6.43 15.98
CA MET A 1 -13.55 7.40 15.07
C MET A 1 -12.07 7.15 15.19
N ILE A 2 -11.39 6.89 14.08
CA ILE A 2 -9.95 6.57 14.08
C ILE A 2 -9.12 7.74 14.62
N ASP A 3 -8.07 7.46 15.39
CA ASP A 3 -7.24 8.52 15.97
C ASP A 3 -6.19 9.01 14.96
N ASP A 4 -5.34 8.12 14.49
CA ASP A 4 -4.26 8.46 13.56
C ASP A 4 -4.28 7.51 12.32
N ILE A 5 -3.71 7.96 11.21
CA ILE A 5 -3.60 7.16 9.97
C ILE A 5 -2.12 7.08 9.58
N LEU A 6 -1.65 5.90 9.17
CA LEU A 6 -0.33 5.69 8.58
C LEU A 6 -0.47 5.25 7.13
N ILE A 7 0.11 6.00 6.21
CA ILE A 7 0.17 5.67 4.79
C ILE A 7 1.56 5.10 4.47
N LEU A 8 1.63 3.84 4.03
CA LEU A 8 2.86 3.17 3.62
C LEU A 8 3.14 3.49 2.13
N ALA A 9 4.14 4.34 1.88
CA ALA A 9 4.51 4.80 0.55
C ALA A 9 5.91 4.32 0.10
N GLY A 10 6.33 3.13 0.56
CA GLY A 10 7.66 2.55 0.31
C GLY A 10 7.73 1.57 -0.88
N GLY A 11 6.64 1.24 -1.53
CA GLY A 11 6.58 0.26 -2.62
C GLY A 11 7.23 0.76 -3.92
N SER A 12 7.93 -0.10 -4.66
CA SER A 12 8.57 0.26 -5.94
C SER A 12 7.64 0.14 -7.16
N GLY A 13 6.55 -0.64 -7.07
CA GLY A 13 5.55 -0.80 -8.15
C GLY A 13 6.11 -1.30 -9.48
N THR A 14 7.11 -2.15 -9.46
CA THR A 14 7.95 -2.56 -10.61
C THR A 14 7.19 -3.12 -11.81
N ARG A 15 5.98 -3.65 -11.61
CA ARG A 15 5.15 -4.24 -12.67
C ARG A 15 4.48 -3.20 -13.58
N LEU A 16 4.42 -1.94 -13.14
CA LEU A 16 3.87 -0.83 -13.93
C LEU A 16 4.96 -0.07 -14.71
N TRP A 17 6.13 -0.70 -14.95
CA TRP A 17 7.09 -0.16 -15.89
C TRP A 17 6.43 0.00 -17.28
N PRO A 18 6.68 1.09 -18.01
CA PRO A 18 7.60 2.18 -17.77
C PRO A 18 6.99 3.39 -17.05
N ALA A 19 5.76 3.32 -16.58
CA ALA A 19 5.17 4.43 -15.81
C ALA A 19 5.76 4.53 -14.40
N SER A 20 6.06 3.38 -13.75
CA SER A 20 6.80 3.34 -12.49
C SER A 20 8.30 3.15 -12.74
N LEU A 21 9.11 3.98 -12.12
CA LEU A 21 10.59 3.94 -12.14
C LEU A 21 11.11 3.99 -10.71
N SER A 22 12.37 3.61 -10.49
CA SER A 22 13.00 3.67 -9.16
C SER A 22 12.97 5.08 -8.55
N ARG A 23 13.13 6.12 -9.40
CA ARG A 23 13.03 7.54 -9.01
C ARG A 23 11.59 8.06 -8.93
N PHE A 24 10.63 7.34 -9.51
CA PHE A 24 9.23 7.71 -9.58
C PHE A 24 8.36 6.46 -9.39
N PRO A 25 8.26 5.93 -8.15
CA PRO A 25 7.49 4.74 -7.83
C PRO A 25 5.99 4.88 -8.13
N LYS A 26 5.30 3.73 -8.13
CA LYS A 26 3.88 3.56 -8.49
C LYS A 26 2.94 4.56 -7.81
N GLN A 27 3.13 4.85 -6.53
CA GLN A 27 2.26 5.75 -5.76
C GLN A 27 2.20 7.18 -6.31
N TYR A 28 3.15 7.58 -7.15
CA TYR A 28 3.17 8.89 -7.80
C TYR A 28 2.54 8.89 -9.20
N ILE A 29 2.11 7.74 -9.73
CA ILE A 29 1.42 7.67 -11.03
C ILE A 29 0.08 8.40 -10.90
N LYS A 30 -0.17 9.34 -11.81
CA LYS A 30 -1.43 10.05 -11.93
C LYS A 30 -2.46 9.13 -12.59
N VAL A 31 -3.60 8.94 -11.95
CA VAL A 31 -4.65 8.00 -12.37
C VAL A 31 -6.00 8.66 -12.55
N LYS A 32 -6.25 9.82 -11.93
CA LYS A 32 -7.50 10.55 -12.03
C LYS A 32 -7.21 12.07 -12.15
N GLY A 33 -7.24 12.58 -13.36
CA GLY A 33 -6.81 13.95 -13.62
C GLY A 33 -5.34 14.15 -13.22
N ASP A 34 -5.07 15.13 -12.38
CA ASP A 34 -3.73 15.42 -11.85
C ASP A 34 -3.39 14.70 -10.55
N ASP A 35 -4.33 13.91 -10.00
CA ASP A 35 -4.13 13.21 -8.74
C ASP A 35 -3.33 11.92 -8.92
N SER A 36 -2.27 11.79 -8.15
CA SER A 36 -1.53 10.54 -7.98
C SER A 36 -2.28 9.57 -7.06
N LEU A 37 -1.90 8.29 -7.07
CA LEU A 37 -2.43 7.30 -6.12
C LEU A 37 -2.22 7.73 -4.66
N LEU A 38 -1.06 8.31 -4.34
CA LEU A 38 -0.79 8.86 -3.02
C LEU A 38 -1.71 10.04 -2.70
N ALA A 39 -1.89 10.99 -3.63
CA ALA A 39 -2.80 12.13 -3.44
C ALA A 39 -4.24 11.66 -3.19
N LEU A 40 -4.72 10.67 -3.95
CA LEU A 40 -6.04 10.06 -3.74
C LEU A 40 -6.13 9.38 -2.36
N THR A 41 -5.07 8.70 -1.91
CA THR A 41 -5.02 8.08 -0.58
C THR A 41 -5.02 9.13 0.54
N ILE A 42 -4.31 10.26 0.37
CA ILE A 42 -4.36 11.39 1.32
C ILE A 42 -5.77 11.99 1.36
N LYS A 43 -6.39 12.26 0.22
CA LYS A 43 -7.77 12.80 0.13
C LYS A 43 -8.76 11.88 0.84
N ARG A 44 -8.69 10.57 0.59
CA ARG A 44 -9.51 9.55 1.24
C ARG A 44 -9.27 9.53 2.75
N SER A 45 -8.03 9.63 3.20
CA SER A 45 -7.67 9.67 4.62
C SER A 45 -8.21 10.93 5.31
N LEU A 46 -8.14 12.08 4.67
CA LEU A 46 -8.73 13.33 5.18
C LEU A 46 -10.26 13.24 5.29
N ALA A 47 -10.92 12.56 4.34
CA ALA A 47 -12.38 12.36 4.36
C ALA A 47 -12.85 11.48 5.53
N LEU A 48 -11.99 10.62 6.10
CA LEU A 48 -12.25 9.88 7.33
C LEU A 48 -12.26 10.79 8.58
N ASN A 49 -11.75 12.00 8.47
CA ASN A 49 -11.62 12.99 9.56
C ASN A 49 -10.95 12.42 10.83
N PRO A 50 -9.70 11.95 10.76
CA PRO A 50 -9.00 11.40 11.90
C PRO A 50 -8.85 12.46 13.02
N ALA A 51 -8.90 12.03 14.28
CA ALA A 51 -8.73 12.93 15.42
C ALA A 51 -7.31 13.55 15.45
N GLY A 52 -6.29 12.76 15.16
CA GLY A 52 -4.88 13.13 15.11
C GLY A 52 -4.38 13.45 13.70
N LYS A 53 -3.28 12.82 13.31
CA LYS A 53 -2.56 13.08 12.05
C LYS A 53 -2.60 11.92 11.07
N ILE A 54 -2.20 12.23 9.85
CA ILE A 54 -1.93 11.30 8.76
C ILE A 54 -0.41 11.29 8.59
N TYR A 55 0.23 10.22 9.03
CA TYR A 55 1.66 9.99 8.85
C TYR A 55 1.91 9.29 7.53
N ILE A 56 2.85 9.78 6.73
CA ILE A 56 3.22 9.16 5.47
C ILE A 56 4.66 8.68 5.60
N ILE A 57 4.86 7.38 5.50
CA ILE A 57 6.18 6.78 5.59
C ILE A 57 6.67 6.35 4.21
N SER A 58 7.90 6.77 3.87
CA SER A 58 8.54 6.47 2.59
C SER A 58 10.06 6.55 2.72
N LEU A 59 10.78 6.00 1.75
CA LEU A 59 12.23 6.09 1.71
C LEU A 59 12.72 7.55 1.70
N LYS A 60 13.78 7.84 2.45
CA LYS A 60 14.41 9.17 2.51
C LYS A 60 14.85 9.65 1.12
N SER A 61 15.23 8.75 0.21
CA SER A 61 15.52 9.06 -1.19
C SER A 61 14.33 9.58 -2.00
N GLN A 62 13.09 9.40 -1.51
CA GLN A 62 11.86 9.88 -2.12
C GLN A 62 11.33 11.17 -1.50
N MET A 63 12.07 11.78 -0.56
CA MET A 63 11.59 12.92 0.23
C MET A 63 11.12 14.11 -0.64
N GLU A 64 11.81 14.43 -1.72
CA GLU A 64 11.43 15.55 -2.60
C GLU A 64 10.08 15.27 -3.30
N ASN A 65 9.90 14.06 -3.84
CA ASN A 65 8.64 13.64 -4.44
C ASN A 65 7.52 13.66 -3.41
N LEU A 66 7.79 13.14 -2.20
CA LEU A 66 6.82 13.04 -1.13
C LEU A 66 6.37 14.43 -0.65
N ILE A 67 7.28 15.36 -0.43
CA ILE A 67 6.97 16.74 -0.06
C ILE A 67 6.09 17.39 -1.13
N ARG A 68 6.45 17.27 -2.41
CA ARG A 68 5.67 17.81 -3.52
C ARG A 68 4.23 17.29 -3.53
N GLU A 69 4.03 16.00 -3.30
CA GLU A 69 2.69 15.40 -3.23
C GLU A 69 1.90 15.84 -1.98
N CYS A 70 2.59 16.10 -0.86
CA CYS A 70 1.97 16.48 0.40
C CYS A 70 1.68 18.00 0.51
N THR A 71 2.44 18.84 -0.20
CA THR A 71 2.32 20.32 -0.13
C THR A 71 0.89 20.83 -0.36
N PRO A 72 0.09 20.30 -1.32
CA PRO A 72 -1.31 20.74 -1.49
C PRO A 72 -2.20 20.55 -0.26
N PHE A 73 -1.80 19.67 0.66
CA PHE A 73 -2.53 19.35 1.87
C PHE A 73 -1.92 19.94 3.15
N ALA A 74 -0.80 20.67 3.04
CA ALA A 74 -0.07 21.20 4.20
C ALA A 74 -0.93 22.13 5.06
N SER A 75 -1.81 22.94 4.45
CA SER A 75 -2.73 23.86 5.16
C SER A 75 -3.70 23.17 6.10
N THR A 76 -3.94 21.86 5.94
CA THR A 76 -4.80 21.09 6.87
C THR A 76 -4.18 20.92 8.25
N GLY A 77 -2.85 21.05 8.38
CA GLY A 77 -2.10 20.75 9.61
C GLY A 77 -2.11 19.28 10.00
N LYS A 78 -2.72 18.41 9.18
CA LYS A 78 -2.89 16.97 9.48
C LYS A 78 -1.75 16.10 8.99
N ILE A 79 -0.94 16.55 8.02
CA ILE A 79 0.08 15.72 7.36
C ILE A 79 1.39 15.76 8.14
N ALA A 80 2.00 14.59 8.32
CA ALA A 80 3.36 14.43 8.82
C ALA A 80 4.09 13.35 8.02
N ILE A 81 5.41 13.48 7.87
CA ILE A 81 6.26 12.54 7.10
C ILE A 81 7.20 11.82 8.07
N ILE A 82 7.39 10.52 7.84
CA ILE A 82 8.40 9.69 8.49
C ILE A 82 9.32 9.11 7.40
N PRO A 83 10.55 9.61 7.23
CA PRO A 83 11.48 9.10 6.24
C PRO A 83 12.16 7.81 6.72
N GLU A 84 12.04 6.73 5.94
CA GLU A 84 12.81 5.51 6.16
C GLU A 84 14.22 5.66 5.61
N PRO A 85 15.26 5.33 6.38
CA PRO A 85 16.65 5.42 5.90
C PRO A 85 16.96 4.38 4.81
N GLU A 86 16.33 3.21 4.87
CA GLU A 86 16.45 2.11 3.91
C GLU A 86 15.17 1.24 3.90
N ALA A 87 14.97 0.49 2.82
CA ALA A 87 13.81 -0.39 2.70
C ALA A 87 13.97 -1.66 3.57
N ARG A 88 13.07 -1.87 4.54
CA ARG A 88 13.04 -3.03 5.43
C ARG A 88 11.69 -3.72 5.49
N ASN A 89 10.85 -3.49 4.47
CA ASN A 89 9.48 -4.01 4.41
C ASN A 89 8.54 -3.36 5.45
N THR A 90 7.29 -3.82 5.56
CA THR A 90 6.22 -3.09 6.26
C THR A 90 6.26 -3.17 7.78
N ALA A 91 6.78 -4.26 8.38
CA ALA A 91 6.78 -4.38 9.84
C ALA A 91 7.69 -3.35 10.53
N PRO A 92 8.95 -3.10 10.12
CA PRO A 92 9.77 -2.02 10.69
C PRO A 92 9.18 -0.63 10.42
N ALA A 93 8.62 -0.39 9.23
CA ALA A 93 7.97 0.88 8.89
C ALA A 93 6.82 1.21 9.86
N ILE A 94 5.93 0.25 10.10
CA ILE A 94 4.85 0.40 11.09
C ILE A 94 5.44 0.51 12.51
N GLY A 95 6.47 -0.29 12.84
CA GLY A 95 7.12 -0.27 14.14
C GLY A 95 7.69 1.09 14.50
N ILE A 96 8.35 1.77 13.56
CA ILE A 96 8.91 3.12 13.81
C ILE A 96 7.81 4.19 13.96
N ALA A 97 6.71 4.07 13.20
CA ALA A 97 5.56 4.96 13.35
C ALA A 97 4.89 4.76 14.72
N VAL A 98 4.69 3.52 15.15
CA VAL A 98 4.16 3.20 16.48
C VAL A 98 5.10 3.70 17.58
N ARG A 99 6.42 3.59 17.40
CA ARG A 99 7.39 4.16 18.35
C ARG A 99 7.31 5.68 18.41
N ALA A 100 7.09 6.37 17.29
CA ALA A 100 6.85 7.80 17.29
C ALA A 100 5.59 8.16 18.10
N LEU A 101 4.48 7.43 17.89
CA LEU A 101 3.24 7.63 18.67
C LEU A 101 3.48 7.40 20.17
N GLU A 102 4.21 6.35 20.53
CA GLU A 102 4.56 6.08 21.94
C GLU A 102 5.36 7.24 22.57
N LEU A 103 6.39 7.73 21.87
CA LEU A 103 7.21 8.88 22.34
C LEU A 103 6.40 10.17 22.48
N MET A 104 5.30 10.31 21.74
CA MET A 104 4.35 11.42 21.85
C MET A 104 3.22 11.17 22.88
N GLY A 105 3.28 10.08 23.66
CA GLY A 105 2.25 9.73 24.64
C GLY A 105 0.95 9.18 24.05
N LYS A 106 0.98 8.68 22.80
CA LYS A 106 -0.17 8.20 22.04
C LYS A 106 -0.16 6.67 21.81
N ALA A 107 0.40 5.88 22.70
CA ALA A 107 0.52 4.43 22.54
C ALA A 107 -0.85 3.72 22.39
N ASP A 108 -1.89 4.24 23.01
CA ASP A 108 -3.25 3.68 22.95
C ASP A 108 -4.08 4.20 21.77
N SER A 109 -3.53 5.10 20.93
CA SER A 109 -4.21 5.58 19.72
C SER A 109 -4.52 4.44 18.76
N SER A 110 -5.75 4.44 18.23
CA SER A 110 -6.15 3.57 17.13
C SER A 110 -5.52 4.07 15.83
N LEU A 111 -4.71 3.24 15.20
CA LEU A 111 -3.94 3.52 13.99
C LEU A 111 -4.50 2.74 12.81
N LEU A 112 -4.98 3.45 11.78
CA LEU A 112 -5.34 2.87 10.49
C LEU A 112 -4.11 2.89 9.57
N VAL A 113 -3.68 1.72 9.08
CA VAL A 113 -2.53 1.57 8.19
C VAL A 113 -3.03 1.30 6.77
N LEU A 114 -2.62 2.13 5.82
CA LEU A 114 -3.06 2.10 4.43
C LEU A 114 -1.86 2.05 3.48
N PRO A 115 -1.86 1.19 2.44
CA PRO A 115 -0.96 1.34 1.30
C PRO A 115 -1.26 2.63 0.53
N ALA A 116 -0.20 3.30 0.04
CA ALA A 116 -0.30 4.55 -0.70
C ALA A 116 -0.84 4.40 -2.14
N ASP A 117 -0.93 3.17 -2.62
CA ASP A 117 -1.04 2.83 -4.05
C ASP A 117 -2.26 1.98 -4.39
N HIS A 118 -3.23 1.90 -3.47
CA HIS A 118 -4.50 1.22 -3.69
C HIS A 118 -5.61 2.20 -4.11
N MET A 119 -6.48 1.74 -5.01
CA MET A 119 -7.66 2.47 -5.43
C MET A 119 -8.88 2.02 -4.63
N ILE A 120 -9.61 2.99 -4.09
CA ILE A 120 -10.91 2.83 -3.42
C ILE A 120 -11.72 4.07 -3.76
N GLU A 121 -12.88 3.92 -4.40
CA GLU A 121 -13.69 5.05 -4.87
C GLU A 121 -14.88 5.34 -3.94
N ASN A 122 -15.50 4.29 -3.38
CA ASN A 122 -16.66 4.45 -2.50
C ASN A 122 -16.23 4.78 -1.06
N ILE A 123 -16.07 6.07 -0.77
CA ILE A 123 -15.57 6.57 0.51
C ILE A 123 -16.53 6.25 1.66
N ASP A 124 -17.85 6.31 1.45
CA ASP A 124 -18.83 6.06 2.52
C ASP A 124 -18.79 4.59 2.98
N LYS A 125 -18.73 3.64 2.03
CA LYS A 125 -18.57 2.22 2.35
C LYS A 125 -17.22 1.95 3.02
N PHE A 126 -16.15 2.60 2.56
CA PHE A 126 -14.84 2.48 3.19
C PHE A 126 -14.87 2.99 4.62
N LYS A 127 -15.45 4.16 4.87
CA LYS A 127 -15.62 4.74 6.21
C LYS A 127 -16.39 3.80 7.14
N ALA A 128 -17.50 3.23 6.69
CA ALA A 128 -18.27 2.28 7.48
C ALA A 128 -17.46 1.03 7.88
N CYS A 129 -16.59 0.53 6.99
CA CYS A 129 -15.68 -0.58 7.31
C CYS A 129 -14.57 -0.15 8.28
N VAL A 130 -14.02 1.06 8.15
CA VAL A 130 -13.03 1.60 9.09
C VAL A 130 -13.62 1.77 10.49
N GLU A 131 -14.87 2.22 10.61
CA GLU A 131 -15.56 2.34 11.91
C GLU A 131 -15.71 0.96 12.59
N LYS A 132 -16.04 -0.10 11.82
CA LYS A 132 -16.07 -1.48 12.32
C LYS A 132 -14.70 -1.95 12.80
N ALA A 133 -13.66 -1.65 12.03
CA ALA A 133 -12.29 -2.01 12.37
C ALA A 133 -11.79 -1.27 13.63
N ASP A 134 -12.17 0.00 13.81
CA ASP A 134 -11.83 0.79 15.00
C ASP A 134 -12.42 0.16 16.28
N VAL A 135 -13.65 -0.35 16.24
CA VAL A 135 -14.28 -1.06 17.38
C VAL A 135 -13.46 -2.29 17.79
N LEU A 136 -13.02 -3.10 16.82
CA LEU A 136 -12.21 -4.29 17.09
C LEU A 136 -10.80 -3.93 17.55
N SER A 137 -10.18 -2.90 16.96
CA SER A 137 -8.84 -2.46 17.33
C SER A 137 -8.77 -2.01 18.78
N ARG A 138 -9.77 -1.24 19.23
CA ARG A 138 -9.91 -0.80 20.64
C ARG A 138 -10.26 -1.94 21.59
N ALA A 139 -10.77 -3.06 21.07
CA ALA A 139 -10.94 -4.30 21.84
C ALA A 139 -9.65 -5.14 21.95
N GLY A 140 -8.54 -4.69 21.37
CA GLY A 140 -7.22 -5.33 21.46
C GLY A 140 -6.89 -6.25 20.27
N HIS A 141 -7.65 -6.19 19.18
CA HIS A 141 -7.38 -6.99 17.99
C HIS A 141 -6.44 -6.30 17.00
N LEU A 142 -5.70 -7.11 16.22
CA LEU A 142 -5.01 -6.71 15.00
C LEU A 142 -5.98 -6.93 13.83
N VAL A 143 -6.60 -5.87 13.36
CA VAL A 143 -7.66 -5.98 12.35
C VAL A 143 -7.09 -5.80 10.95
N THR A 144 -7.52 -6.65 10.00
CA THR A 144 -7.31 -6.44 8.57
C THR A 144 -8.64 -6.35 7.83
N PHE A 145 -8.61 -5.87 6.58
CA PHE A 145 -9.79 -5.78 5.71
C PHE A 145 -9.73 -6.89 4.67
N GLY A 146 -10.73 -7.77 4.70
CA GLY A 146 -10.81 -8.91 3.81
C GLY A 146 -11.67 -8.59 2.57
N ILE A 147 -11.11 -8.81 1.40
CA ILE A 147 -11.77 -8.60 0.11
C ILE A 147 -12.33 -9.92 -0.41
N GLN A 148 -13.54 -9.93 -0.96
CA GLN A 148 -14.13 -11.14 -1.55
C GLN A 148 -13.31 -11.58 -2.76
N PRO A 149 -12.76 -12.80 -2.79
CA PRO A 149 -12.03 -13.32 -3.94
C PRO A 149 -12.93 -13.50 -5.15
N LEU A 150 -12.46 -13.06 -6.32
CA LEU A 150 -13.15 -13.23 -7.61
C LEU A 150 -12.45 -14.27 -8.50
N TYR A 151 -11.18 -14.56 -8.24
CA TYR A 151 -10.33 -15.50 -8.97
C TYR A 151 -9.20 -16.00 -8.06
N PRO A 152 -8.48 -17.08 -8.42
CA PRO A 152 -7.43 -17.64 -7.57
C PRO A 152 -6.11 -16.86 -7.73
N GLU A 153 -6.02 -15.66 -7.14
CA GLU A 153 -4.81 -14.82 -7.15
C GLU A 153 -3.74 -15.40 -6.23
N THR A 154 -2.51 -15.54 -6.73
CA THR A 154 -1.36 -16.03 -5.96
C THR A 154 -0.48 -14.91 -5.42
N GLY A 155 -0.76 -13.67 -5.78
CA GLY A 155 -0.05 -12.48 -5.31
C GLY A 155 -0.56 -11.93 -3.99
N TYR A 156 -1.70 -12.44 -3.49
CA TYR A 156 -2.35 -11.96 -2.26
C TYR A 156 -2.29 -12.98 -1.14
N GLY A 157 -2.42 -12.49 0.10
CA GLY A 157 -2.72 -13.32 1.25
C GLY A 157 -4.19 -13.73 1.28
N TYR A 158 -4.48 -14.88 1.88
CA TYR A 158 -5.83 -15.41 2.09
C TYR A 158 -6.11 -15.55 3.58
N ILE A 159 -7.30 -15.13 3.99
CA ILE A 159 -7.76 -15.07 5.38
C ILE A 159 -8.99 -15.96 5.51
N GLU A 160 -8.92 -17.00 6.31
CA GLU A 160 -10.08 -17.81 6.68
C GLU A 160 -10.84 -17.13 7.82
N GLN A 161 -12.12 -16.83 7.59
CA GLN A 161 -13.00 -16.30 8.62
C GLN A 161 -13.34 -17.38 9.65
N GLY A 162 -13.19 -17.05 10.92
CA GLY A 162 -13.58 -17.88 12.05
C GLY A 162 -14.90 -17.41 12.68
N GLU A 163 -14.95 -17.41 14.01
CA GLU A 163 -16.13 -17.00 14.76
C GLU A 163 -16.40 -15.50 14.65
N ALA A 164 -17.68 -15.11 14.73
CA ALA A 164 -18.08 -13.73 14.76
C ALA A 164 -17.58 -13.03 16.03
N GLU A 165 -17.01 -11.84 15.87
CA GLU A 165 -16.53 -11.01 16.97
C GLU A 165 -16.98 -9.56 16.76
N LYS A 166 -17.88 -9.06 17.61
CA LYS A 166 -18.40 -7.68 17.57
C LYS A 166 -18.84 -7.25 16.16
N THR A 167 -17.97 -6.57 15.44
CA THR A 167 -18.22 -5.95 14.13
C THR A 167 -17.51 -6.67 12.98
N GLY A 168 -16.89 -7.82 13.24
CA GLY A 168 -16.15 -8.60 12.25
C GLY A 168 -16.03 -10.06 12.66
N TYR A 169 -14.90 -10.68 12.36
CA TYR A 169 -14.63 -12.10 12.63
C TYR A 169 -13.20 -12.29 13.15
N ILE A 170 -13.00 -13.24 14.03
CA ILE A 170 -11.64 -13.72 14.37
C ILE A 170 -11.04 -14.40 13.14
N VAL A 171 -9.76 -14.18 12.89
CA VAL A 171 -9.02 -14.89 11.83
C VAL A 171 -8.72 -16.30 12.31
N LYS A 172 -9.25 -17.32 11.60
CA LYS A 172 -8.98 -18.73 11.89
C LYS A 172 -7.65 -19.17 11.29
N SER A 173 -7.34 -18.73 10.08
CA SER A 173 -6.03 -18.94 9.44
C SER A 173 -5.69 -17.77 8.51
N PHE A 174 -4.39 -17.51 8.39
CA PHE A 174 -3.84 -16.52 7.47
C PHE A 174 -2.74 -17.18 6.65
N ARG A 175 -2.82 -17.08 5.33
CA ARG A 175 -1.84 -17.68 4.42
C ARG A 175 -1.40 -16.66 3.37
N GLU A 176 -0.18 -16.17 3.48
CA GLU A 176 0.40 -15.21 2.53
C GLU A 176 0.87 -15.92 1.26
N LYS A 177 0.42 -15.43 0.10
CA LYS A 177 0.83 -15.83 -1.26
C LYS A 177 0.90 -17.36 -1.46
N PRO A 178 -0.25 -18.06 -1.42
CA PRO A 178 -0.30 -19.50 -1.63
C PRO A 178 0.07 -19.86 -3.08
N ASP A 179 0.37 -21.12 -3.33
CA ASP A 179 0.44 -21.66 -4.68
C ASP A 179 -0.95 -21.67 -5.36
N LEU A 180 -0.96 -21.83 -6.71
CA LEU A 180 -2.19 -21.75 -7.49
C LEU A 180 -3.22 -22.82 -7.10
N GLU A 181 -2.80 -24.04 -6.78
CA GLU A 181 -3.71 -25.12 -6.41
C GLU A 181 -4.35 -24.86 -5.05
N THR A 182 -3.60 -24.30 -4.11
CA THR A 182 -4.12 -23.85 -2.82
C THR A 182 -5.08 -22.67 -3.00
N ALA A 183 -4.74 -21.69 -3.83
CA ALA A 183 -5.61 -20.55 -4.12
C ALA A 183 -6.95 -20.97 -4.75
N LYS A 184 -6.96 -21.95 -5.68
CA LYS A 184 -8.18 -22.53 -6.24
C LYS A 184 -9.06 -23.20 -5.18
N LYS A 185 -8.46 -23.93 -4.23
CA LYS A 185 -9.18 -24.55 -3.12
C LYS A 185 -9.83 -23.52 -2.21
N PHE A 186 -9.11 -22.44 -1.87
CA PHE A 186 -9.63 -21.36 -1.05
C PHE A 186 -10.80 -20.63 -1.73
N LEU A 187 -10.70 -20.39 -3.05
CA LEU A 187 -11.78 -19.79 -3.82
C LEU A 187 -13.03 -20.69 -3.83
N ALA A 188 -12.85 -21.99 -4.02
CA ALA A 188 -13.95 -22.97 -4.06
C ALA A 188 -14.64 -23.17 -2.70
N ASP A 189 -13.91 -23.08 -1.59
CA ASP A 189 -14.46 -23.18 -0.22
C ASP A 189 -15.40 -22.00 0.12
N GLY A 190 -15.11 -20.81 -0.42
CA GLY A 190 -15.93 -19.61 -0.23
C GLY A 190 -15.84 -18.94 1.14
N LYS A 191 -15.01 -19.47 2.07
CA LYS A 191 -14.80 -18.91 3.42
C LYS A 191 -13.58 -18.00 3.52
N TYR A 192 -12.81 -17.92 2.46
CA TYR A 192 -11.58 -17.15 2.43
C TYR A 192 -11.81 -15.77 1.81
N LEU A 193 -11.15 -14.79 2.38
CA LEU A 193 -11.05 -13.42 1.85
C LEU A 193 -9.60 -13.14 1.46
N TRP A 194 -9.38 -12.27 0.47
CA TRP A 194 -8.04 -11.73 0.21
C TRP A 194 -7.66 -10.73 1.29
N ASN A 195 -6.41 -10.78 1.73
CA ASN A 195 -5.82 -9.73 2.56
C ASN A 195 -5.59 -8.48 1.71
N SER A 196 -6.23 -7.37 2.08
CA SER A 196 -6.05 -6.10 1.37
C SER A 196 -4.72 -5.39 1.67
N GLY A 197 -3.95 -5.84 2.65
CA GLY A 197 -2.76 -5.13 3.12
C GLY A 197 -3.06 -3.83 3.87
N MET A 198 -4.32 -3.61 4.25
CA MET A 198 -4.74 -2.53 5.14
C MET A 198 -4.99 -3.09 6.53
N PHE A 199 -4.60 -2.33 7.58
CA PHE A 199 -4.71 -2.80 8.95
C PHE A 199 -5.26 -1.71 9.87
N CYS A 200 -5.86 -2.12 11.01
CA CYS A 200 -6.29 -1.23 12.07
C CYS A 200 -6.01 -1.87 13.43
N PHE A 201 -5.31 -1.15 14.29
CA PHE A 201 -4.95 -1.62 15.64
C PHE A 201 -4.51 -0.46 16.52
N THR A 202 -4.44 -0.65 17.85
CA THR A 202 -3.76 0.32 18.70
C THR A 202 -2.24 0.13 18.64
N GLY A 203 -1.48 1.22 18.78
CA GLY A 203 -0.01 1.17 18.81
C GLY A 203 0.49 0.16 19.86
N LYS A 204 -0.14 0.13 21.03
CA LYS A 204 0.15 -0.80 22.12
C LYS A 204 -0.05 -2.27 21.73
N THR A 205 -1.18 -2.60 21.08
CA THR A 205 -1.46 -3.96 20.62
C THR A 205 -0.42 -4.41 19.60
N TYR A 206 -0.14 -3.56 18.59
CA TYR A 206 0.87 -3.89 17.59
C TYR A 206 2.26 -4.10 18.22
N TRP A 207 2.70 -3.19 19.08
CA TRP A 207 4.01 -3.28 19.74
C TRP A 207 4.14 -4.55 20.58
N SER A 208 3.11 -4.92 21.34
CA SER A 208 3.07 -6.13 22.13
C SER A 208 3.22 -7.39 21.25
N GLN A 209 2.46 -7.47 20.14
CA GLN A 209 2.52 -8.61 19.24
C GLN A 209 3.82 -8.64 18.42
N LEU A 210 4.35 -7.49 18.02
CA LEU A 210 5.66 -7.41 17.40
C LEU A 210 6.76 -7.89 18.36
N THR A 211 6.69 -7.55 19.65
CA THR A 211 7.63 -8.01 20.67
C THR A 211 7.54 -9.53 20.85
N GLN A 212 6.33 -10.07 20.88
CA GLN A 212 6.10 -11.51 21.05
C GLN A 212 6.66 -12.33 19.87
N HIS A 213 6.48 -11.85 18.63
CA HIS A 213 6.77 -12.63 17.43
C HIS A 213 8.05 -12.21 16.69
N SER A 214 8.59 -11.04 16.99
CA SER A 214 9.81 -10.50 16.37
C SER A 214 10.59 -9.59 17.34
N LYS A 215 10.98 -10.16 18.50
CA LYS A 215 11.67 -9.43 19.58
C LYS A 215 12.88 -8.63 19.09
N ALA A 216 13.69 -9.19 18.18
CA ALA A 216 14.84 -8.49 17.61
C ALA A 216 14.48 -7.16 16.94
N MET A 217 13.28 -7.04 16.34
CA MET A 217 12.80 -5.81 15.72
C MET A 217 12.43 -4.78 16.79
N THR A 218 11.71 -5.17 17.84
CA THR A 218 11.36 -4.23 18.93
C THR A 218 12.57 -3.85 19.77
N ASP A 219 13.54 -4.75 19.97
CA ASP A 219 14.81 -4.40 20.63
C ASP A 219 15.58 -3.33 19.83
N ALA A 220 15.63 -3.46 18.50
CA ALA A 220 16.27 -2.48 17.62
C ALA A 220 15.53 -1.12 17.64
N ILE A 221 14.23 -1.11 17.36
CA ILE A 221 13.42 0.11 17.27
C ILE A 221 13.28 0.78 18.65
N GLY A 222 13.21 0.02 19.73
CA GLY A 222 13.11 0.51 21.11
C GLY A 222 14.33 1.33 21.58
N THR A 223 15.45 1.29 20.84
CA THR A 223 16.60 2.15 21.11
C THR A 223 16.37 3.62 20.78
N VAL A 224 15.40 3.92 19.90
CA VAL A 224 15.04 5.29 19.53
C VAL A 224 14.33 5.97 20.72
N LYS A 225 14.85 7.14 21.16
CA LYS A 225 14.36 7.84 22.35
C LYS A 225 13.77 9.22 22.06
N THR A 226 13.89 9.72 20.84
CA THR A 226 13.35 11.02 20.44
C THR A 226 12.71 10.94 19.07
N THR A 227 11.71 11.78 18.83
CA THR A 227 11.06 11.90 17.52
C THR A 227 11.89 12.68 16.52
N GLY A 228 12.86 13.51 16.97
CA GLY A 228 13.70 14.33 16.10
C GLY A 228 12.88 15.23 15.17
N GLU A 229 11.84 15.87 15.71
CA GLU A 229 10.86 16.65 14.95
C GLU A 229 11.45 17.92 14.34
N TYR A 230 11.12 18.17 13.05
CA TYR A 230 11.37 19.45 12.38
C TYR A 230 10.29 19.72 11.32
N THR A 231 10.29 20.92 10.73
CA THR A 231 9.36 21.29 9.65
C THR A 231 10.13 21.53 8.35
N LYS A 232 9.63 21.00 7.24
CA LYS A 232 10.14 21.24 5.89
C LYS A 232 8.98 21.57 4.95
N ASP A 233 9.04 22.71 4.28
CA ASP A 233 8.02 23.20 3.36
C ASP A 233 6.58 23.20 3.96
N GLY A 234 6.48 23.56 5.26
CA GLY A 234 5.22 23.59 6.00
C GLY A 234 4.71 22.22 6.46
N ILE A 235 5.46 21.14 6.23
CA ILE A 235 5.10 19.78 6.60
C ILE A 235 5.98 19.31 7.77
N GLN A 236 5.37 18.74 8.81
CA GLN A 236 6.07 18.13 9.93
C GLN A 236 6.81 16.88 9.47
N VAL A 237 8.08 16.75 9.87
CA VAL A 237 8.91 15.56 9.65
C VAL A 237 9.31 14.98 11.02
N LEU A 238 9.17 13.67 11.17
CA LEU A 238 9.46 12.93 12.40
C LEU A 238 10.40 11.77 12.09
N MET A 239 11.12 11.31 13.11
CA MET A 239 11.94 10.09 13.05
C MET A 239 13.09 10.14 12.03
N ASP A 240 13.53 11.32 11.61
CA ASP A 240 14.70 11.51 10.75
C ASP A 240 15.98 11.75 11.59
N THR A 241 16.39 10.73 12.33
CA THR A 241 17.52 10.82 13.27
C THR A 241 18.54 9.71 13.03
N PRO A 242 19.81 9.89 13.47
CA PRO A 242 20.83 8.84 13.42
C PRO A 242 20.42 7.56 14.16
N GLU A 243 19.69 7.69 15.29
CA GLU A 243 19.20 6.55 16.07
C GLU A 243 18.21 5.70 15.26
N VAL A 244 17.35 6.34 14.46
CA VAL A 244 16.43 5.63 13.55
C VAL A 244 17.21 4.87 12.47
N ALA A 245 18.25 5.49 11.89
CA ALA A 245 19.09 4.83 10.90
C ALA A 245 19.80 3.59 11.48
N GLU A 246 20.33 3.67 12.70
CA GLU A 246 20.94 2.53 13.38
C GLU A 246 19.91 1.45 13.76
N ALA A 247 18.70 1.84 14.18
CA ALA A 247 17.61 0.90 14.47
C ALA A 247 17.20 0.14 13.21
N TYR A 248 17.10 0.80 12.06
CA TYR A 248 16.78 0.15 10.78
C TYR A 248 17.86 -0.85 10.37
N LYS A 249 19.17 -0.52 10.47
CA LYS A 249 20.26 -1.44 10.16
C LYS A 249 20.20 -2.74 10.98
N LYS A 250 19.81 -2.65 12.26
CA LYS A 250 19.71 -3.78 13.18
C LYS A 250 18.38 -4.53 13.08
N SER A 251 17.35 -3.90 12.53
CA SER A 251 16.02 -4.48 12.43
C SER A 251 15.96 -5.54 11.34
N PRO A 252 15.37 -6.71 11.59
CA PRO A 252 15.05 -7.68 10.53
C PRO A 252 14.15 -7.06 9.47
N SER A 253 14.39 -7.40 8.19
CA SER A 253 13.53 -7.01 7.08
C SER A 253 12.39 -8.02 6.93
N ASN A 254 11.16 -7.64 7.27
CA ASN A 254 10.00 -8.54 7.17
C ASN A 254 8.71 -7.75 6.97
N SER A 255 7.68 -8.36 6.34
CA SER A 255 6.35 -7.75 6.27
C SER A 255 5.58 -7.94 7.59
N ILE A 256 4.60 -7.10 7.85
CA ILE A 256 3.67 -7.25 8.98
C ILE A 256 2.95 -8.60 8.89
N ASP A 257 2.63 -9.07 7.69
CA ASP A 257 1.93 -10.32 7.44
C ASP A 257 2.70 -11.50 8.06
N TYR A 258 3.97 -11.68 7.66
CA TYR A 258 4.85 -12.74 8.16
C TYR A 258 5.37 -12.50 9.58
N ALA A 259 5.62 -11.24 9.93
CA ALA A 259 6.19 -10.93 11.25
C ALA A 259 5.16 -11.12 12.37
N VAL A 260 3.89 -10.76 12.11
CA VAL A 260 2.84 -10.65 13.13
C VAL A 260 1.56 -11.35 12.73
N MET A 261 0.92 -11.00 11.59
CA MET A 261 -0.47 -11.38 11.29
C MET A 261 -0.69 -12.90 11.19
N GLU A 262 0.24 -13.64 10.57
CA GLU A 262 0.17 -15.10 10.47
C GLU A 262 0.35 -15.83 11.81
N LYS A 263 0.95 -15.17 12.81
CA LYS A 263 1.34 -15.77 14.08
C LYS A 263 0.45 -15.37 15.24
N SER A 264 -0.21 -14.24 15.12
CA SER A 264 -0.98 -13.66 16.22
C SER A 264 -2.35 -14.31 16.33
N SER A 265 -2.72 -14.74 17.54
CA SER A 265 -4.09 -15.15 17.89
C SER A 265 -5.05 -13.98 18.08
N LEU A 266 -4.56 -12.73 18.01
CA LEU A 266 -5.38 -11.52 18.12
C LEU A 266 -5.83 -10.99 16.77
N SER A 267 -5.51 -11.68 15.66
CA SER A 267 -5.89 -11.26 14.32
C SER A 267 -7.41 -11.36 14.12
N ALA A 268 -8.01 -10.26 13.63
CA ALA A 268 -9.42 -10.18 13.26
C ALA A 268 -9.59 -9.61 11.85
N VAL A 269 -10.72 -9.85 11.20
CA VAL A 269 -11.01 -9.38 9.85
C VAL A 269 -12.37 -8.71 9.78
N VAL A 270 -12.42 -7.58 9.09
CA VAL A 270 -13.66 -6.91 8.65
C VAL A 270 -13.84 -7.20 7.17
N SER A 271 -14.97 -7.83 6.78
CA SER A 271 -15.29 -8.04 5.37
C SER A 271 -15.56 -6.69 4.69
N ALA A 272 -14.82 -6.39 3.63
CA ALA A 272 -14.94 -5.16 2.88
C ALA A 272 -16.26 -5.15 2.07
N SER A 273 -16.99 -4.03 2.18
CA SER A 273 -18.17 -3.74 1.37
C SER A 273 -17.92 -2.65 0.33
N PHE A 274 -16.68 -2.15 0.28
CA PHE A 274 -16.21 -1.13 -0.67
C PHE A 274 -15.48 -1.79 -1.85
N ASP A 275 -15.37 -1.06 -2.95
CA ASP A 275 -14.54 -1.39 -4.09
C ASP A 275 -13.06 -1.30 -3.72
N TRP A 276 -12.24 -2.21 -4.25
CA TRP A 276 -10.81 -2.24 -3.96
C TRP A 276 -10.03 -2.77 -5.17
N ASN A 277 -8.93 -2.11 -5.47
CA ASN A 277 -7.97 -2.57 -6.48
C ASN A 277 -6.56 -2.16 -6.02
N ASP A 278 -5.64 -3.13 -5.96
CA ASP A 278 -4.24 -2.87 -5.61
C ASP A 278 -3.41 -2.37 -6.79
N ILE A 279 -3.98 -2.32 -8.00
CA ILE A 279 -3.31 -1.87 -9.25
C ILE A 279 -1.93 -2.54 -9.42
N GLY A 280 -1.88 -3.84 -9.19
CA GLY A 280 -0.62 -4.60 -9.17
C GLY A 280 -0.03 -4.87 -10.56
N SER A 281 -0.79 -4.64 -11.63
CA SER A 281 -0.40 -4.93 -13.02
C SER A 281 -1.08 -3.99 -14.01
N TRP A 282 -0.62 -3.98 -15.28
CA TRP A 282 -1.28 -3.23 -16.34
C TRP A 282 -2.69 -3.75 -16.63
N ASP A 283 -2.94 -5.06 -16.50
CA ASP A 283 -4.30 -5.62 -16.68
C ASP A 283 -5.28 -5.06 -15.64
N GLN A 284 -4.83 -4.84 -14.40
CA GLN A 284 -5.63 -4.19 -13.36
C GLN A 284 -5.72 -2.67 -13.56
N PHE A 285 -4.65 -2.03 -14.03
CA PHE A 285 -4.65 -0.59 -14.33
C PHE A 285 -5.65 -0.24 -15.44
N GLU A 286 -5.83 -1.11 -16.43
CA GLU A 286 -6.81 -0.92 -17.50
C GLU A 286 -8.24 -0.73 -16.98
N THR A 287 -8.61 -1.40 -15.89
CA THR A 287 -9.94 -1.25 -15.30
C THR A 287 -10.22 0.18 -14.83
N LEU A 288 -9.18 0.93 -14.46
CA LEU A 288 -9.28 2.34 -14.06
C LEU A 288 -9.40 3.28 -15.26
N LEU A 289 -8.89 2.86 -16.43
CA LEU A 289 -8.97 3.65 -17.67
C LEU A 289 -10.27 3.38 -18.42
N ALA A 290 -11.02 2.34 -18.05
CA ALA A 290 -12.27 1.99 -18.71
C ALA A 290 -13.27 3.15 -18.64
N GLY A 291 -13.75 3.57 -19.79
CA GLY A 291 -14.68 4.70 -19.91
C GLY A 291 -14.04 6.10 -19.85
N GLN A 292 -12.71 6.21 -19.70
CA GLN A 292 -12.00 7.49 -19.86
C GLN A 292 -11.70 7.73 -21.34
N GLU A 293 -11.93 8.95 -21.80
CA GLU A 293 -11.56 9.36 -23.15
C GLU A 293 -10.03 9.36 -23.29
N GLN A 294 -9.53 8.55 -24.20
CA GLN A 294 -8.09 8.51 -24.52
C GLN A 294 -7.77 9.60 -25.54
N LYS A 295 -7.29 10.74 -25.05
CA LYS A 295 -6.86 11.84 -25.93
C LYS A 295 -5.66 11.40 -26.77
N ASP A 296 -5.62 11.88 -28.01
CA ASP A 296 -4.51 11.64 -28.95
C ASP A 296 -4.23 10.15 -29.25
N VAL A 297 -5.27 9.31 -29.20
CA VAL A 297 -5.21 7.92 -29.65
C VAL A 297 -6.04 7.75 -30.91
N TYR A 298 -5.38 7.38 -32.00
CA TYR A 298 -5.96 7.15 -33.32
C TYR A 298 -5.85 5.67 -33.65
N GLN A 299 -6.96 5.01 -34.02
CA GLN A 299 -6.92 3.57 -34.29
C GLN A 299 -7.85 3.16 -35.43
N THR A 300 -7.41 2.22 -36.26
CA THR A 300 -8.18 1.61 -37.34
C THR A 300 -7.95 0.12 -37.39
N GLY A 301 -9.03 -0.66 -37.58
CA GLY A 301 -8.96 -2.13 -37.61
C GLY A 301 -8.57 -2.78 -36.27
N CYS A 302 -8.61 -2.05 -35.14
CA CYS A 302 -8.17 -2.52 -33.83
C CYS A 302 -9.34 -2.96 -32.96
N ARG A 303 -9.12 -3.99 -32.14
CA ARG A 303 -10.10 -4.47 -31.15
C ARG A 303 -9.40 -4.71 -29.81
N ASN A 304 -10.11 -4.38 -28.71
CA ASN A 304 -9.65 -4.64 -27.34
C ASN A 304 -8.23 -4.08 -27.07
N THR A 305 -7.96 -2.84 -27.49
CA THR A 305 -6.69 -2.15 -27.27
C THR A 305 -6.81 -1.14 -26.14
N THR A 306 -5.76 -0.97 -25.33
CA THR A 306 -5.66 0.06 -24.29
C THR A 306 -4.34 0.81 -24.47
N VAL A 307 -4.39 2.13 -24.40
CA VAL A 307 -3.21 3.00 -24.54
C VAL A 307 -3.07 3.88 -23.30
N PHE A 308 -1.88 3.93 -22.73
CA PHE A 308 -1.51 4.86 -21.67
C PHE A 308 -0.23 5.58 -22.09
N SER A 309 -0.36 6.81 -22.62
CA SER A 309 0.74 7.50 -23.29
C SER A 309 0.82 8.97 -22.93
N ASP A 310 2.05 9.52 -22.96
CA ASP A 310 2.34 10.96 -22.87
C ASP A 310 2.44 11.63 -24.26
N ILE A 311 2.40 10.84 -25.33
CA ILE A 311 2.51 11.32 -26.70
C ILE A 311 1.37 10.74 -27.56
N PRO A 312 1.04 11.34 -28.70
CA PRO A 312 0.07 10.78 -29.65
C PRO A 312 0.45 9.39 -30.10
N VAL A 313 -0.54 8.49 -30.19
CA VAL A 313 -0.36 7.08 -30.61
C VAL A 313 -1.33 6.74 -31.73
N ALA A 314 -0.81 6.11 -32.78
CA ALA A 314 -1.63 5.52 -33.83
C ALA A 314 -1.47 4.00 -33.84
N LEU A 315 -2.59 3.27 -33.92
CA LEU A 315 -2.65 1.82 -33.99
C LEU A 315 -3.37 1.39 -35.26
N CYS A 316 -2.87 0.37 -35.92
CA CYS A 316 -3.44 -0.15 -37.17
C CYS A 316 -3.43 -1.68 -37.17
N ASP A 317 -4.61 -2.32 -37.33
CA ASP A 317 -4.79 -3.77 -37.43
C ASP A 317 -4.11 -4.59 -36.32
N VAL A 318 -4.25 -4.13 -35.06
CA VAL A 318 -3.72 -4.81 -33.88
C VAL A 318 -4.84 -5.06 -32.86
N ASP A 319 -4.85 -6.25 -32.25
CA ASP A 319 -5.87 -6.69 -31.32
C ASP A 319 -5.24 -7.15 -29.98
N ASP A 320 -6.02 -7.07 -28.91
CA ASP A 320 -5.70 -7.62 -27.57
C ASP A 320 -4.36 -7.15 -27.01
N ILE A 321 -4.04 -5.86 -27.15
CA ILE A 321 -2.79 -5.29 -26.66
C ILE A 321 -3.02 -4.13 -25.70
N THR A 322 -2.04 -3.97 -24.81
CA THR A 322 -1.81 -2.78 -23.97
C THR A 322 -0.55 -2.10 -24.45
N VAL A 323 -0.66 -0.82 -24.76
CA VAL A 323 0.45 0.06 -25.15
C VAL A 323 0.67 1.08 -24.04
N VAL A 324 1.87 1.15 -23.50
CA VAL A 324 2.26 2.13 -22.48
C VAL A 324 3.48 2.89 -22.97
N ILE A 325 3.34 4.20 -23.10
CA ILE A 325 4.45 5.09 -23.50
C ILE A 325 4.58 6.17 -22.42
N LYS A 326 5.54 6.02 -21.55
CA LYS A 326 5.78 6.91 -20.40
C LYS A 326 7.28 7.10 -20.17
N ASN A 327 7.66 8.30 -19.73
CA ASN A 327 9.05 8.59 -19.38
C ASN A 327 10.06 8.32 -20.53
N GLY A 328 9.66 8.54 -21.79
CA GLY A 328 10.48 8.27 -22.96
C GLY A 328 10.72 6.78 -23.25
N LYS A 329 9.90 5.88 -22.73
CA LYS A 329 10.00 4.43 -22.88
C LYS A 329 8.67 3.85 -23.31
N ALA A 330 8.70 2.76 -24.08
CA ALA A 330 7.50 2.06 -24.54
C ALA A 330 7.47 0.61 -24.04
N LEU A 331 6.29 0.18 -23.62
CA LEU A 331 5.93 -1.22 -23.38
C LEU A 331 4.74 -1.55 -24.28
N ILE A 332 4.83 -2.66 -25.00
CA ILE A 332 3.72 -3.24 -25.74
C ILE A 332 3.57 -4.68 -25.24
N CYS A 333 2.42 -5.03 -24.72
CA CYS A 333 2.17 -6.40 -24.26
C CYS A 333 0.76 -6.87 -24.67
N ARG A 334 0.59 -8.17 -24.80
CA ARG A 334 -0.73 -8.78 -24.94
C ARG A 334 -1.49 -8.64 -23.63
N LYS A 335 -2.78 -8.35 -23.69
CA LYS A 335 -3.67 -8.38 -22.52
C LYS A 335 -3.63 -9.73 -21.82
N GLY A 336 -3.68 -9.71 -20.49
CA GLY A 336 -3.51 -10.90 -19.65
C GLY A 336 -2.04 -11.36 -19.48
N SER A 337 -1.07 -10.64 -20.05
CA SER A 337 0.36 -11.00 -19.96
C SER A 337 1.21 -10.01 -19.17
N SER A 338 0.61 -9.01 -18.54
CA SER A 338 1.34 -7.90 -17.88
C SER A 338 2.20 -8.34 -16.68
N GLN A 339 1.98 -9.51 -16.09
CA GLN A 339 2.84 -10.10 -15.07
C GLN A 339 4.28 -10.37 -15.58
N LYS A 340 4.46 -10.59 -16.90
CA LYS A 340 5.78 -10.80 -17.53
C LYS A 340 6.64 -9.53 -17.59
N VAL A 341 6.09 -8.36 -17.30
CA VAL A 341 6.86 -7.10 -17.21
C VAL A 341 8.03 -7.22 -16.23
N LYS A 342 7.91 -8.06 -15.19
CA LYS A 342 9.02 -8.35 -14.26
C LYS A 342 10.23 -8.97 -14.98
N GLU A 343 9.98 -9.86 -15.94
CA GLU A 343 11.04 -10.55 -16.70
C GLU A 343 11.74 -9.56 -17.64
N VAL A 344 10.98 -8.68 -18.31
CA VAL A 344 11.53 -7.59 -19.13
C VAL A 344 12.41 -6.68 -18.29
N ARG A 345 11.96 -6.26 -17.10
CA ARG A 345 12.77 -5.44 -16.20
C ARG A 345 14.06 -6.14 -15.78
N LYS A 346 14.00 -7.44 -15.50
CA LYS A 346 15.20 -8.22 -15.18
C LYS A 346 16.18 -8.23 -16.34
N GLN A 347 15.72 -8.40 -17.59
CA GLN A 347 16.59 -8.31 -18.77
C GLN A 347 17.26 -6.94 -18.90
N ILE A 348 16.54 -5.84 -18.60
CA ILE A 348 17.09 -4.49 -18.59
C ILE A 348 18.17 -4.35 -17.50
N GLU A 349 17.93 -4.90 -16.31
CA GLU A 349 18.87 -4.90 -15.20
C GLU A 349 20.12 -5.72 -15.51
N ASP A 350 19.94 -6.94 -16.03
CA ASP A 350 21.03 -7.85 -16.43
C ASP A 350 21.89 -7.24 -17.56
N ALA A 351 21.28 -6.42 -18.43
CA ALA A 351 21.99 -5.63 -19.45
C ALA A 351 22.71 -4.39 -18.91
N GLY A 352 22.65 -4.15 -17.58
CA GLY A 352 23.31 -3.00 -16.94
C GLY A 352 22.63 -1.64 -17.20
N ARG A 353 21.47 -1.60 -17.85
CA ARG A 353 20.76 -0.37 -18.27
C ARG A 353 19.86 0.19 -17.15
N LYS A 354 20.47 0.42 -15.98
CA LYS A 354 19.73 0.88 -14.78
C LYS A 354 19.01 2.23 -14.95
N GLU A 355 19.46 3.07 -15.88
CA GLU A 355 18.83 4.35 -16.22
C GLU A 355 17.43 4.19 -16.86
N LEU A 356 17.11 2.99 -17.29
CA LEU A 356 15.78 2.64 -17.82
C LEU A 356 14.79 2.17 -16.75
N LEU A 357 15.25 1.92 -15.52
CA LEU A 357 14.46 1.32 -14.43
C LEU A 357 13.94 2.31 -13.40
#